data_4709bec60e0397323b1fc57680203209
#
_entry.id   4709bec60e0397323b1fc57680203209
#
_cell.length_a   1.000
_cell.length_b   1.000
_cell.length_c   1.000
_cell.angle_alpha   90.00
_cell.angle_beta   90.00
_cell.angle_gamma   90.00
#
_symmetry.space_group_name_H-M   'P 1'
#
loop_
_entity.id
_entity.type
_entity.pdbx_description
1 polymer ?
#
loop_
_entity_poly.entity_id
_entity_poly.type
_entity_poly.pdbx_seq_one_letter_code
_entity_poly.pdbx_strand_id
1 'polypeptide(L)'
;QSSSRGLGDVYKRQGLYLALLVSPADYQQGDAVRIMYVHVPSAWLALSSYLLLGICSFFFLIWRHPLAEIAARSIAPIGTGFAALTLITGSFWGKPIWGVWWVWDGRLTSMLVLFFFFIGYISLSNAFDRSERGARPAAILALVGCINLPIVKFSVDWWHTLHQPASIMRSGGLSLIHISEPTRRRL
;
A
#
# COMPACT_ATOMS: atom_id res chain seq x y z
N GLN A 1 -16.16 -22.28 -17.95
CA GLN A 1 -15.18 -21.52 -17.12
C GLN A 1 -14.19 -20.65 -17.92
N SER A 2 -14.06 -20.77 -19.22
CA SER A 2 -13.13 -19.97 -20.02
C SER A 2 -13.63 -18.54 -20.33
N SER A 3 -14.95 -18.35 -20.43
CA SER A 3 -15.54 -17.06 -20.82
C SER A 3 -15.39 -15.95 -19.76
N SER A 4 -15.51 -16.28 -18.47
CA SER A 4 -15.40 -15.28 -17.40
C SER A 4 -13.97 -14.80 -17.15
N ARG A 5 -12.97 -15.66 -17.41
CA ARG A 5 -11.54 -15.27 -17.35
C ARG A 5 -11.19 -14.29 -18.46
N GLY A 6 -11.74 -14.48 -19.66
CA GLY A 6 -11.50 -13.58 -20.79
C GLY A 6 -12.06 -12.16 -20.57
N LEU A 7 -13.26 -12.03 -20.01
CA LEU A 7 -13.87 -10.74 -19.69
C LEU A 7 -13.03 -9.96 -18.65
N GLY A 8 -12.58 -10.60 -17.58
CA GLY A 8 -11.74 -9.95 -16.58
C GLY A 8 -10.42 -9.42 -17.15
N ASP A 9 -9.80 -10.15 -18.09
CA ASP A 9 -8.57 -9.72 -18.74
C ASP A 9 -8.80 -8.57 -19.72
N VAL A 10 -9.93 -8.52 -20.42
CA VAL A 10 -10.32 -7.40 -21.28
C VAL A 10 -10.47 -6.12 -20.45
N TYR A 11 -11.21 -6.17 -19.34
CA TYR A 11 -11.39 -4.99 -18.47
C TYR A 11 -10.08 -4.52 -17.85
N LYS A 12 -9.19 -5.43 -17.43
CA LYS A 12 -7.87 -5.06 -16.92
C LYS A 12 -7.02 -4.34 -17.97
N ARG A 13 -6.97 -4.89 -19.19
CA ARG A 13 -6.22 -4.27 -20.30
C ARG A 13 -6.80 -2.92 -20.67
N GLN A 14 -8.12 -2.82 -20.76
CA GLN A 14 -8.80 -1.56 -21.05
C GLN A 14 -8.56 -0.53 -19.95
N GLY A 15 -8.68 -0.91 -18.68
CA GLY A 15 -8.41 -0.03 -17.55
C GLY A 15 -6.96 0.48 -17.54
N LEU A 16 -5.98 -0.40 -17.75
CA LEU A 16 -4.57 -0.01 -17.83
C LEU A 16 -4.29 0.89 -19.06
N TYR A 17 -4.88 0.58 -20.21
CA TYR A 17 -4.74 1.41 -21.41
C TYR A 17 -5.29 2.82 -21.17
N LEU A 18 -6.49 2.93 -20.62
CA LEU A 18 -7.11 4.22 -20.32
C LEU A 18 -6.30 5.01 -19.28
N ALA A 19 -5.85 4.35 -18.23
CA ALA A 19 -5.11 4.99 -17.14
C ALA A 19 -3.71 5.46 -17.56
N LEU A 20 -2.97 4.64 -18.30
CA LEU A 20 -1.55 4.89 -18.57
C LEU A 20 -1.30 5.63 -19.89
N LEU A 21 -2.21 5.50 -20.88
CA LEU A 21 -1.99 6.04 -22.23
C LEU A 21 -2.99 7.12 -22.60
N VAL A 22 -4.26 7.00 -22.22
CA VAL A 22 -5.33 7.90 -22.67
C VAL A 22 -5.60 9.03 -21.67
N SER A 23 -5.37 8.81 -20.37
CA SER A 23 -5.67 9.83 -19.35
C SER A 23 -4.91 11.13 -19.64
N PRO A 24 -5.56 12.29 -19.50
CA PRO A 24 -4.89 13.57 -19.71
C PRO A 24 -3.77 13.79 -18.70
N ALA A 25 -2.75 14.53 -19.10
CA ALA A 25 -1.70 14.98 -18.21
C ALA A 25 -2.27 15.96 -17.17
N ASP A 26 -1.76 15.90 -15.93
CA ASP A 26 -2.13 16.84 -14.88
C ASP A 26 -1.40 18.18 -15.08
N TYR A 27 -2.05 19.29 -14.71
CA TYR A 27 -1.48 20.63 -14.91
C TYR A 27 -0.25 20.92 -14.02
N GLN A 28 -0.10 20.23 -12.88
CA GLN A 28 1.05 20.36 -11.98
C GLN A 28 2.06 19.23 -12.14
N GLN A 29 1.59 17.99 -12.32
CA GLN A 29 2.40 16.78 -12.32
C GLN A 29 2.76 16.28 -13.74
N GLY A 30 2.13 16.87 -14.77
CA GLY A 30 2.32 16.40 -16.14
C GLY A 30 1.92 14.93 -16.29
N ASP A 31 2.69 14.18 -17.06
CA ASP A 31 2.46 12.74 -17.29
C ASP A 31 2.74 11.85 -16.06
N ALA A 32 3.48 12.37 -15.05
CA ALA A 32 3.78 11.63 -13.84
C ALA A 32 2.51 11.23 -13.04
N VAL A 33 1.39 11.97 -13.22
CA VAL A 33 0.10 11.63 -12.60
C VAL A 33 -0.37 10.21 -12.97
N ARG A 34 0.00 9.71 -14.14
CA ARG A 34 -0.42 8.37 -14.61
C ARG A 34 0.10 7.25 -13.71
N ILE A 35 1.25 7.45 -13.06
CA ILE A 35 1.80 6.49 -12.09
C ILE A 35 0.86 6.32 -10.90
N MET A 36 0.13 7.38 -10.50
CA MET A 36 -0.81 7.35 -9.38
C MET A 36 -1.96 6.37 -9.57
N TYR A 37 -2.40 6.12 -10.81
CA TYR A 37 -3.46 5.14 -11.09
C TYR A 37 -3.06 3.69 -10.75
N VAL A 38 -1.77 3.40 -10.69
CA VAL A 38 -1.24 2.11 -10.23
C VAL A 38 -0.80 2.19 -8.78
N HIS A 39 -0.11 3.27 -8.39
CA HIS A 39 0.46 3.45 -7.06
C HIS A 39 -0.61 3.47 -5.96
N VAL A 40 -1.63 4.30 -6.11
CA VAL A 40 -2.66 4.47 -5.07
C VAL A 40 -3.45 3.20 -4.80
N PRO A 41 -4.00 2.49 -5.81
CA PRO A 41 -4.66 1.20 -5.58
C PRO A 41 -3.73 0.16 -4.97
N SER A 42 -2.45 0.11 -5.40
CA SER A 42 -1.47 -0.82 -4.84
C SER A 42 -1.19 -0.56 -3.37
N ALA A 43 -1.06 0.70 -2.97
CA ALA A 43 -0.89 1.10 -1.58
C ALA A 43 -2.10 0.69 -0.71
N TRP A 44 -3.32 0.94 -1.20
CA TRP A 44 -4.54 0.51 -0.51
C TRP A 44 -4.63 -1.00 -0.36
N LEU A 45 -4.30 -1.75 -1.41
CA LEU A 45 -4.31 -3.21 -1.38
C LEU A 45 -3.24 -3.76 -0.44
N ALA A 46 -2.05 -3.16 -0.40
CA ALA A 46 -1.01 -3.53 0.55
C ALA A 46 -1.45 -3.33 2.00
N LEU A 47 -1.97 -2.14 2.34
CA LEU A 47 -2.44 -1.82 3.70
C LEU A 47 -3.62 -2.72 4.12
N SER A 48 -4.60 -2.91 3.23
CA SER A 48 -5.77 -3.77 3.49
C SER A 48 -5.35 -5.23 3.65
N SER A 49 -4.41 -5.72 2.83
CA SER A 49 -3.87 -7.07 2.95
C SER A 49 -3.16 -7.26 4.29
N TYR A 50 -2.39 -6.25 4.76
CA TYR A 50 -1.73 -6.36 6.06
C TYR A 50 -2.71 -6.35 7.22
N LEU A 51 -3.75 -5.51 7.15
CA LEU A 51 -4.82 -5.50 8.13
C LEU A 51 -5.53 -6.85 8.22
N LEU A 52 -5.88 -7.43 7.06
CA LEU A 52 -6.48 -8.77 6.99
C LEU A 52 -5.54 -9.86 7.52
N LEU A 53 -4.24 -9.78 7.21
CA LEU A 53 -3.21 -10.65 7.77
C LEU A 53 -3.19 -10.57 9.29
N GLY A 54 -3.23 -9.36 9.86
CA GLY A 54 -3.29 -9.15 11.30
C GLY A 54 -4.56 -9.71 11.94
N ILE A 55 -5.72 -9.49 11.32
CA ILE A 55 -7.00 -10.03 11.77
C ILE A 55 -6.97 -11.57 11.78
N CYS A 56 -6.53 -12.18 10.69
CA CYS A 56 -6.39 -13.64 10.61
C CYS A 56 -5.41 -14.18 11.65
N SER A 57 -4.28 -13.50 11.84
CA SER A 57 -3.28 -13.86 12.86
C SER A 57 -3.84 -13.76 14.28
N PHE A 58 -4.65 -12.75 14.58
CA PHE A 58 -5.34 -12.61 15.85
C PHE A 58 -6.31 -13.77 16.12
N PHE A 59 -7.16 -14.09 15.14
CA PHE A 59 -8.08 -15.22 15.25
C PHE A 59 -7.34 -16.56 15.40
N PHE A 60 -6.25 -16.74 14.69
CA PHE A 60 -5.41 -17.93 14.83
C PHE A 60 -4.79 -18.05 16.22
N LEU A 61 -4.27 -16.97 16.79
CA LEU A 61 -3.62 -17.00 18.11
C LEU A 61 -4.59 -17.28 19.25
N ILE A 62 -5.81 -16.73 19.19
CA ILE A 62 -6.82 -16.88 20.26
C ILE A 62 -7.58 -18.20 20.14
N TRP A 63 -8.13 -18.47 18.95
CA TRP A 63 -9.01 -19.64 18.75
C TRP A 63 -8.34 -20.80 18.05
N ARG A 64 -7.07 -20.66 17.64
CA ARG A 64 -6.31 -21.66 16.85
C ARG A 64 -7.07 -22.16 15.63
N HIS A 65 -7.83 -21.27 14.98
CA HIS A 65 -8.68 -21.60 13.86
C HIS A 65 -7.84 -21.88 12.61
N PRO A 66 -7.89 -23.11 12.03
CA PRO A 66 -7.00 -23.50 10.94
C PRO A 66 -7.23 -22.69 9.66
N LEU A 67 -8.47 -22.30 9.37
CA LEU A 67 -8.77 -21.47 8.19
C LEU A 67 -8.16 -20.06 8.32
N ALA A 68 -8.02 -19.54 9.55
CA ALA A 68 -7.38 -18.24 9.75
C ALA A 68 -5.87 -18.30 9.41
N GLU A 69 -5.20 -19.39 9.77
CA GLU A 69 -3.80 -19.62 9.37
C GLU A 69 -3.66 -19.74 7.86
N ILE A 70 -4.48 -20.54 7.20
CA ILE A 70 -4.46 -20.73 5.75
C ILE A 70 -4.72 -19.41 5.03
N ALA A 71 -5.70 -18.63 5.49
CA ALA A 71 -6.00 -17.31 4.94
C ALA A 71 -4.82 -16.35 5.11
N ALA A 72 -4.22 -16.29 6.30
CA ALA A 72 -3.06 -15.45 6.56
C ALA A 72 -1.88 -15.79 5.63
N ARG A 73 -1.56 -17.08 5.46
CA ARG A 73 -0.51 -17.55 4.54
C ARG A 73 -0.80 -17.21 3.08
N SER A 74 -2.07 -17.21 2.68
CA SER A 74 -2.49 -16.88 1.31
C SER A 74 -2.45 -15.37 1.04
N ILE A 75 -2.77 -14.55 2.04
CA ILE A 75 -2.78 -13.09 1.95
C ILE A 75 -1.35 -12.51 1.90
N ALA A 76 -0.43 -13.08 2.68
CA ALA A 76 0.90 -12.53 2.85
C ALA A 76 1.68 -12.30 1.52
N PRO A 77 1.79 -13.28 0.60
CA PRO A 77 2.51 -13.06 -0.67
C PRO A 77 1.82 -12.03 -1.57
N ILE A 78 0.48 -11.97 -1.53
CA ILE A 78 -0.29 -10.98 -2.30
C ILE A 78 0.00 -9.57 -1.76
N GLY A 79 -0.07 -9.39 -0.45
CA GLY A 79 0.24 -8.12 0.22
C GLY A 79 1.69 -7.68 -0.02
N THR A 80 2.64 -8.62 0.02
CA THR A 80 4.06 -8.37 -0.31
C THR A 80 4.21 -7.84 -1.73
N GLY A 81 3.54 -8.45 -2.70
CA GLY A 81 3.57 -8.00 -4.10
C GLY A 81 3.05 -6.57 -4.26
N PHE A 82 1.93 -6.23 -3.63
CA PHE A 82 1.38 -4.87 -3.66
C PHE A 82 2.25 -3.87 -2.91
N ALA A 83 2.87 -4.25 -1.79
CA ALA A 83 3.81 -3.39 -1.06
C ALA A 83 5.05 -3.09 -1.91
N ALA A 84 5.63 -4.10 -2.57
CA ALA A 84 6.74 -3.93 -3.51
C ALA A 84 6.36 -3.01 -4.68
N LEU A 85 5.20 -3.23 -5.29
CA LEU A 85 4.70 -2.40 -6.39
C LEU A 85 4.49 -0.95 -5.94
N THR A 86 3.98 -0.74 -4.73
CA THR A 86 3.82 0.60 -4.13
C THR A 86 5.17 1.31 -3.98
N LEU A 87 6.18 0.62 -3.45
CA LEU A 87 7.53 1.19 -3.27
C LEU A 87 8.18 1.54 -4.61
N ILE A 88 8.09 0.65 -5.59
CA ILE A 88 8.64 0.86 -6.94
C ILE A 88 7.95 2.04 -7.62
N THR A 89 6.63 2.03 -7.70
CA THR A 89 5.87 3.10 -8.36
C THR A 89 5.99 4.43 -7.64
N GLY A 90 6.10 4.42 -6.30
CA GLY A 90 6.37 5.62 -5.50
C GLY A 90 7.72 6.24 -5.82
N SER A 91 8.76 5.43 -5.99
CA SER A 91 10.09 5.92 -6.40
C SER A 91 10.07 6.49 -7.83
N PHE A 92 9.38 5.84 -8.77
CA PHE A 92 9.22 6.35 -10.13
C PHE A 92 8.45 7.67 -10.17
N TRP A 93 7.45 7.85 -9.33
CA TRP A 93 6.73 9.10 -9.22
C TRP A 93 7.55 10.19 -8.52
N GLY A 94 8.31 9.82 -7.47
CA GLY A 94 9.13 10.75 -6.70
C GLY A 94 10.23 11.43 -7.53
N LYS A 95 10.83 10.71 -8.48
CA LYS A 95 11.92 11.27 -9.30
C LYS A 95 11.53 12.50 -10.12
N PRO A 96 10.44 12.53 -10.90
CA PRO A 96 10.02 13.73 -11.62
C PRO A 96 9.46 14.84 -10.72
N ILE A 97 8.85 14.49 -9.57
CA ILE A 97 8.18 15.47 -8.71
C ILE A 97 9.13 16.11 -7.69
N TRP A 98 10.01 15.31 -7.11
CA TRP A 98 10.93 15.73 -6.03
C TRP A 98 12.41 15.79 -6.46
N GLY A 99 12.73 15.33 -7.67
CA GLY A 99 14.10 15.26 -8.18
C GLY A 99 14.93 14.08 -7.66
N VAL A 100 14.40 13.30 -6.73
CA VAL A 100 15.09 12.16 -6.08
C VAL A 100 14.24 10.90 -6.14
N TRP A 101 14.91 9.73 -6.20
CA TRP A 101 14.23 8.42 -6.21
C TRP A 101 13.68 8.01 -4.85
N TRP A 102 14.30 8.49 -3.78
CA TRP A 102 13.97 8.09 -2.42
C TRP A 102 14.21 9.24 -1.45
N VAL A 103 13.30 9.38 -0.50
CA VAL A 103 13.42 10.29 0.65
C VAL A 103 13.09 9.49 1.90
N TRP A 104 13.92 9.63 2.93
CA TRP A 104 13.68 9.01 4.24
C TRP A 104 12.64 9.80 5.03
N ASP A 105 11.43 9.84 4.53
CA ASP A 105 10.29 10.41 5.24
C ASP A 105 9.48 9.35 5.98
N GLY A 106 8.56 9.78 6.83
CA GLY A 106 7.76 8.87 7.64
C GLY A 106 6.91 7.91 6.82
N ARG A 107 6.41 8.33 5.65
CA ARG A 107 5.52 7.51 4.82
C ARG A 107 6.29 6.44 4.03
N LEU A 108 7.36 6.82 3.34
CA LEU A 108 8.15 5.86 2.57
C LEU A 108 8.82 4.86 3.51
N THR A 109 9.40 5.35 4.61
CA THR A 109 10.10 4.50 5.58
C THR A 109 9.13 3.50 6.23
N SER A 110 7.96 3.94 6.69
CA SER A 110 6.98 3.04 7.29
C SER A 110 6.39 2.04 6.28
N MET A 111 6.25 2.43 5.01
CA MET A 111 5.82 1.50 3.95
C MET A 111 6.91 0.46 3.64
N LEU A 112 8.19 0.83 3.67
CA LEU A 112 9.31 -0.10 3.56
C LEU A 112 9.35 -1.07 4.75
N VAL A 113 9.13 -0.58 5.97
CA VAL A 113 9.03 -1.40 7.18
C VAL A 113 7.86 -2.39 7.06
N LEU A 114 6.70 -1.95 6.53
CA LEU A 114 5.56 -2.84 6.28
C LEU A 114 5.91 -3.97 5.30
N PHE A 115 6.65 -3.65 4.25
CA PHE A 115 7.15 -4.65 3.30
C PHE A 115 8.05 -5.69 3.98
N PHE A 116 8.95 -5.26 4.87
CA PHE A 116 9.78 -6.18 5.65
C PHE A 116 8.98 -7.02 6.64
N PHE A 117 7.91 -6.49 7.23
CA PHE A 117 7.00 -7.29 8.06
C PHE A 117 6.30 -8.39 7.27
N PHE A 118 5.90 -8.14 6.03
CA PHE A 118 5.36 -9.19 5.16
C PHE A 118 6.39 -10.27 4.87
N ILE A 119 7.62 -9.88 4.48
CA ILE A 119 8.72 -10.83 4.21
C ILE A 119 9.04 -11.64 5.48
N GLY A 120 9.13 -10.96 6.63
CA GLY A 120 9.38 -11.61 7.91
C GLY A 120 8.29 -12.63 8.27
N TYR A 121 7.02 -12.31 8.04
CA TYR A 121 5.91 -13.23 8.21
C TYR A 121 6.06 -14.47 7.34
N ILE A 122 6.32 -14.29 6.04
CA ILE A 122 6.50 -15.39 5.09
C ILE A 122 7.70 -16.26 5.49
N SER A 123 8.82 -15.64 5.84
CA SER A 123 10.04 -16.33 6.26
C SER A 123 9.82 -17.15 7.52
N LEU A 124 9.21 -16.57 8.56
CA LEU A 124 8.91 -17.29 9.80
C LEU A 124 7.89 -18.40 9.61
N SER A 125 6.85 -18.17 8.79
CA SER A 125 5.84 -19.19 8.53
C SER A 125 6.41 -20.41 7.80
N ASN A 126 7.51 -20.24 7.05
CA ASN A 126 8.17 -21.29 6.26
C ASN A 126 9.47 -21.81 6.90
N ALA A 127 9.94 -21.22 8.02
CA ALA A 127 11.23 -21.54 8.62
C ALA A 127 11.30 -22.91 9.30
N PHE A 128 10.17 -23.59 9.50
CA PHE A 128 10.09 -24.84 10.23
C PHE A 128 9.45 -25.94 9.38
N ASP A 129 9.97 -27.14 9.47
CA ASP A 129 9.48 -28.33 8.75
C ASP A 129 8.00 -28.64 9.06
N ARG A 130 7.55 -28.29 10.27
CA ARG A 130 6.14 -28.38 10.65
C ARG A 130 5.50 -26.99 10.60
N SER A 131 4.52 -26.83 9.74
CA SER A 131 3.73 -25.62 9.55
C SER A 131 3.28 -24.97 10.88
N GLU A 132 2.83 -25.79 11.83
CA GLU A 132 2.34 -25.33 13.13
C GLU A 132 3.40 -24.60 13.99
N ARG A 133 4.69 -24.97 13.88
CA ARG A 133 5.78 -24.35 14.65
C ARG A 133 6.10 -22.93 14.16
N GLY A 134 5.99 -22.70 12.86
CA GLY A 134 6.21 -21.39 12.25
C GLY A 134 5.02 -20.44 12.36
N ALA A 135 3.81 -20.97 12.43
CA ALA A 135 2.59 -20.19 12.41
C ALA A 135 2.44 -19.23 13.60
N ARG A 136 2.79 -19.66 14.83
CA ARG A 136 2.69 -18.79 16.02
C ARG A 136 3.63 -17.59 16.00
N PRO A 137 4.96 -17.77 15.81
CA PRO A 137 5.86 -16.62 15.74
C PRO A 137 5.55 -15.70 14.55
N ALA A 138 5.14 -16.25 13.41
CA ALA A 138 4.69 -15.45 12.28
C ALA A 138 3.44 -14.62 12.61
N ALA A 139 2.45 -15.22 13.27
CA ALA A 139 1.24 -14.51 13.68
C ALA A 139 1.52 -13.41 14.71
N ILE A 140 2.45 -13.62 15.63
CA ILE A 140 2.88 -12.60 16.60
C ILE A 140 3.55 -11.44 15.84
N LEU A 141 4.45 -11.74 14.90
CA LEU A 141 5.10 -10.73 14.07
C LEU A 141 4.08 -9.91 13.25
N ALA A 142 3.05 -10.57 12.70
CA ALA A 142 1.98 -9.89 11.97
C ALA A 142 1.22 -8.90 12.86
N LEU A 143 0.92 -9.25 14.11
CA LEU A 143 0.26 -8.35 15.06
C LEU A 143 1.15 -7.17 15.47
N VAL A 144 2.45 -7.41 15.69
CA VAL A 144 3.42 -6.33 15.95
C VAL A 144 3.45 -5.36 14.77
N GLY A 145 3.48 -5.87 13.54
CA GLY A 145 3.47 -5.04 12.35
C GLY A 145 2.17 -4.25 12.14
N CYS A 146 1.04 -4.65 12.74
CA CYS A 146 -0.19 -3.85 12.71
C CYS A 146 -0.02 -2.46 13.36
N ILE A 147 0.90 -2.32 14.31
CA ILE A 147 1.24 -1.02 14.93
C ILE A 147 1.79 -0.04 13.88
N ASN A 148 2.41 -0.56 12.83
CA ASN A 148 2.95 0.25 11.74
C ASN A 148 1.86 0.80 10.80
N LEU A 149 0.67 0.21 10.73
CA LEU A 149 -0.41 0.68 9.84
C LEU A 149 -0.85 2.12 10.12
N PRO A 150 -1.16 2.52 11.37
CA PRO A 150 -1.43 3.92 11.69
C PRO A 150 -0.25 4.84 11.35
N ILE A 151 0.99 4.39 11.54
CA ILE A 151 2.17 5.19 11.20
C ILE A 151 2.20 5.47 9.70
N VAL A 152 2.00 4.46 8.83
CA VAL A 152 1.90 4.67 7.38
C VAL A 152 0.78 5.66 7.04
N LYS A 153 -0.38 5.56 7.70
CA LYS A 153 -1.56 6.39 7.41
C LYS A 153 -1.37 7.84 7.84
N PHE A 154 -0.87 8.07 9.05
CA PHE A 154 -0.84 9.38 9.70
C PHE A 154 0.54 10.04 9.71
N SER A 155 1.57 9.39 9.20
CA SER A 155 2.94 9.93 9.15
C SER A 155 3.03 11.30 8.48
N VAL A 156 2.15 11.57 7.51
CA VAL A 156 2.10 12.86 6.79
C VAL A 156 1.58 13.99 7.68
N ASP A 157 0.73 13.67 8.65
CA ASP A 157 0.17 14.65 9.57
C ASP A 157 1.12 14.92 10.76
N TRP A 158 1.97 13.94 11.12
CA TRP A 158 2.87 14.01 12.27
C TRP A 158 4.31 14.40 11.91
N TRP A 159 4.70 14.25 10.65
CA TRP A 159 6.07 14.44 10.19
C TRP A 159 6.13 15.39 9.01
N HIS A 160 7.19 16.18 8.93
CA HIS A 160 7.46 16.95 7.72
C HIS A 160 7.80 15.98 6.58
N THR A 161 6.94 15.94 5.57
CA THR A 161 7.07 15.04 4.43
C THR A 161 6.79 15.79 3.13
N LEU A 162 7.38 15.32 2.04
CA LEU A 162 7.09 15.83 0.70
C LEU A 162 5.76 15.31 0.15
N HIS A 163 5.14 14.33 0.82
CA HIS A 163 3.86 13.80 0.42
C HIS A 163 2.72 14.77 0.73
N GLN A 164 1.76 14.84 -0.19
CA GLN A 164 0.52 15.57 0.05
C GLN A 164 -0.31 14.89 1.15
N PRO A 165 -1.01 15.66 2.00
CA PRO A 165 -1.92 15.08 2.98
C PRO A 165 -3.03 14.29 2.27
N ALA A 166 -3.59 13.28 2.97
CA ALA A 166 -4.61 12.41 2.40
C ALA A 166 -5.82 13.24 1.94
N SER A 167 -6.12 13.22 0.63
CA SER A 167 -7.25 13.90 0.03
C SER A 167 -8.58 13.15 0.24
N ILE A 168 -8.50 11.84 0.49
CA ILE A 168 -9.66 10.96 0.72
C ILE A 168 -9.88 10.85 2.24
N MET A 169 -11.09 11.11 2.72
CA MET A 169 -11.50 11.12 4.13
C MET A 169 -11.12 12.37 4.94
N ARG A 170 -10.93 13.52 4.33
CA ARG A 170 -10.99 14.77 5.07
C ARG A 170 -12.45 15.12 5.33
N SER A 171 -12.84 15.34 6.57
CA SER A 171 -14.17 15.81 6.99
C SER A 171 -14.47 17.28 6.61
N GLY A 172 -13.53 17.98 5.99
CA GLY A 172 -13.73 19.26 5.33
C GLY A 172 -13.66 19.04 3.83
N GLY A 173 -14.79 19.24 3.13
CA GLY A 173 -14.87 19.08 1.69
C GLY A 173 -13.74 19.83 0.97
N LEU A 174 -13.30 19.30 -0.14
CA LEU A 174 -12.41 19.99 -1.09
C LEU A 174 -13.13 21.29 -1.50
N SER A 175 -12.82 22.37 -0.79
CA SER A 175 -13.26 23.68 -1.23
C SER A 175 -12.52 24.00 -2.51
N LEU A 176 -13.23 24.15 -3.60
CA LEU A 176 -12.68 24.58 -4.89
C LEU A 176 -11.92 25.91 -4.77
N ILE A 177 -12.14 26.67 -3.70
CA ILE A 177 -11.43 27.91 -3.35
C ILE A 177 -9.97 27.63 -2.98
N HIS A 178 -9.64 26.45 -2.40
CA HIS A 178 -8.25 26.08 -2.05
C HIS A 178 -7.43 25.63 -3.25
N ILE A 179 -8.06 25.32 -4.38
CA ILE A 179 -7.39 24.95 -5.63
C ILE A 179 -6.99 26.19 -6.44
N SER A 180 -7.66 27.31 -6.21
CA SER A 180 -7.51 28.54 -7.00
C SER A 180 -6.66 29.64 -6.35
N GLU A 181 -6.28 29.55 -5.08
CA GLU A 181 -5.35 30.51 -4.47
C GLU A 181 -3.91 30.02 -4.55
N PRO A 182 -3.06 30.62 -5.40
CA PRO A 182 -1.63 30.49 -5.27
C PRO A 182 -1.26 31.12 -3.92
N THR A 183 -0.69 30.32 -3.01
CA THR A 183 -0.16 30.80 -1.74
C THR A 183 0.77 31.98 -2.01
N ARG A 184 0.28 33.21 -1.87
CA ARG A 184 1.11 34.41 -1.69
C ARG A 184 1.88 34.21 -0.37
N ARG A 185 3.02 33.57 -0.42
CA ARG A 185 4.03 33.74 0.62
C ARG A 185 4.54 35.16 0.42
N ARG A 186 4.15 36.05 1.30
CA ARG A 186 4.79 37.36 1.46
C ARG A 186 6.23 37.08 1.88
N LEU A 187 7.13 37.71 1.17
CA LEU A 187 8.53 37.91 1.52
C LEU A 187 8.65 38.53 2.89
#